data_9bc9af1009ea9650a3ac7779bab4438a
#
_entry.id   9bc9af1009ea9650a3ac7779bab4438a
#
_cell.length_a   1.000
_cell.length_b   1.000
_cell.length_c   1.000
_cell.angle_alpha   90.00
_cell.angle_beta   90.00
_cell.angle_gamma   90.00
#
_symmetry.space_group_name_H-M   'P 1'
#
loop_
_entity.id
_entity.type
_entity.pdbx_description
1 polymer ?
#
loop_
_entity_poly.entity_id
_entity_poly.type
_entity_poly.pdbx_seq_one_letter_code
_entity_poly.pdbx_strand_id
1 'polypeptide(L)'
;MAYNKFHNKKVIYDGRKFDSQREADRYCELKLMQRAGKINNLQCQVPFELIPPQYIDLNGKHKLVERACSYVADFTYYDGEKLIVEDAKGMRVEPYITKRKLMLYLKGIRVVEV
;
A
#
# COMPACT_ATOMS: atom_id res chain seq x y z
N MET A 1 14.87 18.38 17.08
CA MET A 1 13.69 18.44 16.24
C MET A 1 13.82 17.40 15.12
N ALA A 2 12.82 16.58 14.97
CA ALA A 2 12.83 15.63 13.88
C ALA A 2 12.61 16.37 12.57
N TYR A 3 13.59 16.30 11.70
CA TYR A 3 13.51 16.90 10.38
C TYR A 3 12.95 15.87 9.40
N ASN A 4 11.87 16.22 8.73
CA ASN A 4 11.32 15.37 7.69
C ASN A 4 12.02 15.67 6.37
N LYS A 5 12.84 14.73 5.94
CA LYS A 5 13.70 14.85 4.76
C LYS A 5 12.90 15.17 3.48
N PHE A 6 11.67 14.73 3.38
CA PHE A 6 10.83 14.93 2.19
C PHE A 6 9.75 15.97 2.43
N HIS A 7 9.84 16.70 3.54
CA HIS A 7 8.86 17.72 3.94
C HIS A 7 7.43 17.18 4.04
N ASN A 8 7.29 15.88 4.24
CA ASN A 8 5.98 15.26 4.44
C ASN A 8 5.55 15.47 5.88
N LYS A 9 4.40 16.08 6.06
CA LYS A 9 3.80 16.21 7.37
C LYS A 9 2.75 15.13 7.53
N LYS A 10 2.74 14.49 8.68
CA LYS A 10 1.69 13.54 9.01
C LYS A 10 0.40 14.30 9.28
N VAL A 11 -0.69 13.81 8.73
CA VAL A 11 -2.00 14.44 8.80
C VAL A 11 -2.95 13.47 9.47
N ILE A 12 -3.77 13.98 10.39
CA ILE A 12 -4.81 13.18 11.04
C ILE A 12 -6.16 13.62 10.47
N TYR A 13 -6.90 12.67 9.95
CA TYR A 13 -8.24 12.88 9.45
C TYR A 13 -9.11 11.66 9.74
N ASP A 14 -10.32 11.89 10.24
CA ASP A 14 -11.27 10.82 10.55
C ASP A 14 -10.66 9.77 11.51
N GLY A 15 -9.85 10.24 12.47
CA GLY A 15 -9.17 9.38 13.43
C GLY A 15 -8.03 8.56 12.86
N ARG A 16 -7.69 8.75 11.57
CA ARG A 16 -6.60 8.05 10.90
C ARG A 16 -5.41 8.96 10.69
N LYS A 17 -4.23 8.39 10.78
CA LYS A 17 -2.98 9.10 10.55
C LYS A 17 -2.50 8.80 9.13
N PHE A 18 -2.29 9.86 8.33
CA PHE A 18 -1.80 9.73 6.97
C PHE A 18 -0.39 10.30 6.86
N ASP A 19 0.42 9.71 6.00
CA ASP A 19 1.81 10.14 5.83
C ASP A 19 1.95 11.45 5.06
N SER A 20 0.91 11.87 4.36
CA SER A 20 0.95 13.10 3.58
C SER A 20 -0.44 13.69 3.42
N GLN A 21 -0.49 14.98 3.07
CA GLN A 21 -1.75 15.65 2.75
C GLN A 21 -2.39 15.03 1.50
N ARG A 22 -1.58 14.67 0.51
CA ARG A 22 -2.06 14.00 -0.71
C ARG A 22 -2.83 12.74 -0.37
N GLU A 23 -2.28 11.90 0.51
CA GLU A 23 -2.94 10.67 0.92
C GLU A 23 -4.25 10.95 1.67
N ALA A 24 -4.23 11.92 2.59
CA ALA A 24 -5.44 12.30 3.33
C ALA A 24 -6.53 12.84 2.39
N ASP A 25 -6.14 13.66 1.42
CA ASP A 25 -7.09 14.21 0.45
C ASP A 25 -7.71 13.11 -0.40
N ARG A 26 -6.91 12.15 -0.84
CA ARG A 26 -7.43 11.03 -1.62
C ARG A 26 -8.37 10.17 -0.80
N TYR A 27 -8.05 9.95 0.48
CA TYR A 27 -8.96 9.24 1.39
C TYR A 27 -10.32 9.93 1.44
N CYS A 28 -10.35 11.25 1.57
CA CYS A 28 -11.60 12.01 1.60
C CYS A 28 -12.42 11.80 0.33
N GLU A 29 -11.76 11.88 -0.83
CA GLU A 29 -12.44 11.66 -2.11
C GLU A 29 -13.04 10.25 -2.18
N LEU A 30 -12.27 9.23 -1.80
CA LEU A 30 -12.72 7.85 -1.84
C LEU A 30 -13.87 7.60 -0.86
N LYS A 31 -13.84 8.22 0.31
CA LYS A 31 -14.95 8.11 1.27
C LYS A 31 -16.23 8.70 0.71
N LEU A 32 -16.14 9.83 0.02
CA LEU A 32 -17.29 10.42 -0.62
C LEU A 32 -17.84 9.53 -1.74
N MET A 33 -16.96 8.94 -2.54
CA MET A 33 -17.34 8.02 -3.59
C MET A 33 -18.05 6.78 -3.03
N GLN A 34 -17.54 6.26 -1.92
CA GLN A 34 -18.17 5.12 -1.26
C GLN A 34 -19.54 5.46 -0.73
N ARG A 35 -19.71 6.62 -0.10
CA ARG A 35 -21.01 7.09 0.38
C ARG A 35 -22.01 7.24 -0.77
N ALA A 36 -21.53 7.68 -1.94
CA ALA A 36 -22.35 7.84 -3.12
C ALA A 36 -22.65 6.51 -3.82
N GLY A 37 -22.13 5.40 -3.31
CA GLY A 37 -22.36 4.08 -3.88
C GLY A 37 -21.55 3.79 -5.14
N LYS A 38 -20.58 4.62 -5.47
CA LYS A 38 -19.75 4.42 -6.68
C LYS A 38 -18.69 3.37 -6.51
N ILE A 39 -18.19 3.21 -5.28
CA ILE A 39 -17.22 2.18 -4.93
C ILE A 39 -17.63 1.53 -3.61
N ASN A 40 -17.05 0.38 -3.29
CA ASN A 40 -17.33 -0.28 -2.02
C ASN A 40 -16.08 -0.94 -1.46
N ASN A 41 -16.15 -1.29 -0.18
CA ASN A 41 -15.11 -1.98 0.56
C ASN A 41 -13.78 -1.24 0.56
N LEU A 42 -13.83 0.07 0.82
CA LEU A 42 -12.62 0.88 0.93
C LEU A 42 -11.79 0.44 2.14
N GLN A 43 -10.53 0.12 1.89
CA GLN A 43 -9.57 -0.23 2.93
C GLN A 43 -8.30 0.57 2.75
N CYS A 44 -7.61 0.84 3.87
CA CYS A 44 -6.36 1.59 3.89
C CYS A 44 -5.22 0.68 4.33
N GLN A 45 -4.02 0.95 3.80
CA GLN A 45 -2.79 0.27 4.21
C GLN A 45 -2.93 -1.25 4.12
N VAL A 46 -3.20 -1.73 2.92
CA VAL A 46 -3.44 -3.15 2.67
C VAL A 46 -2.17 -3.83 2.19
N PRO A 47 -1.65 -4.82 2.92
CA PRO A 47 -0.44 -5.52 2.50
C PRO A 47 -0.72 -6.59 1.46
N PHE A 48 0.18 -6.71 0.49
CA PHE A 48 0.21 -7.77 -0.50
C PHE A 48 1.56 -8.46 -0.40
N GLU A 49 1.58 -9.74 -0.07
CA GLU A 49 2.82 -10.48 0.02
C GLU A 49 3.35 -10.76 -1.39
N LEU A 50 4.59 -10.34 -1.64
CA LEU A 50 5.26 -10.53 -2.92
C LEU A 50 6.19 -11.74 -2.89
N ILE A 51 6.94 -11.87 -1.82
CA ILE A 51 7.85 -12.96 -1.60
C ILE A 51 7.58 -13.51 -0.19
N PRO A 52 7.31 -14.80 -0.06
CA PRO A 52 7.05 -15.38 1.27
C PRO A 52 8.34 -15.44 2.08
N PRO A 53 8.23 -15.61 3.41
CA PRO A 53 9.42 -15.83 4.22
C PRO A 53 10.10 -17.12 3.78
N GLN A 54 11.45 -17.14 3.86
CA GLN A 54 12.24 -18.28 3.41
C GLN A 54 13.02 -18.85 4.57
N TYR A 55 13.00 -20.17 4.67
CA TYR A 55 13.62 -20.90 5.78
C TYR A 55 14.62 -21.91 5.25
N ILE A 56 15.58 -22.28 6.11
CA ILE A 56 16.46 -23.42 5.85
C ILE A 56 16.43 -24.32 7.06
N ASP A 57 16.68 -25.60 6.81
CA ASP A 57 16.85 -26.59 7.89
C ASP A 57 18.33 -26.79 8.14
N LEU A 58 18.75 -26.45 9.33
CA LEU A 58 20.15 -26.52 9.73
C LEU A 58 20.27 -27.21 11.08
N ASN A 59 21.00 -28.33 11.13
CA ASN A 59 21.21 -29.08 12.37
C ASN A 59 19.91 -29.42 13.09
N GLY A 60 18.88 -29.81 12.34
CA GLY A 60 17.58 -30.17 12.88
C GLY A 60 16.72 -28.98 13.29
N LYS A 61 17.16 -27.76 13.00
CA LYS A 61 16.41 -26.55 13.31
C LYS A 61 15.89 -25.90 12.04
N HIS A 62 14.63 -25.50 12.08
CA HIS A 62 13.97 -24.74 11.01
C HIS A 62 14.25 -23.25 11.26
N LYS A 63 15.09 -22.65 10.44
CA LYS A 63 15.58 -21.29 10.69
C LYS A 63 15.15 -20.32 9.60
N LEU A 64 14.60 -19.17 9.99
CA LEU A 64 14.23 -18.10 9.06
C LEU A 64 15.53 -17.45 8.54
N VAL A 65 15.67 -17.42 7.21
CA VAL A 65 16.81 -16.80 6.51
C VAL A 65 16.43 -15.46 5.91
N GLU A 66 15.28 -15.41 5.25
CA GLU A 66 14.79 -14.18 4.63
C GLU A 66 13.37 -13.92 5.06
N ARG A 67 13.10 -12.67 5.43
CA ARG A 67 11.74 -12.24 5.78
C ARG A 67 10.88 -12.09 4.53
N ALA A 68 9.57 -12.14 4.73
CA ALA A 68 8.65 -11.86 3.65
C ALA A 68 8.87 -10.44 3.11
N CYS A 69 8.67 -10.28 1.81
CA CYS A 69 8.68 -8.98 1.17
C CYS A 69 7.24 -8.66 0.75
N SER A 70 6.72 -7.52 1.20
CA SER A 70 5.34 -7.13 0.92
C SER A 70 5.28 -5.73 0.34
N TYR A 71 4.26 -5.50 -0.49
CA TYR A 71 3.87 -4.17 -0.92
C TYR A 71 2.66 -3.76 -0.09
N VAL A 72 2.69 -2.57 0.49
CA VAL A 72 1.54 -2.05 1.25
C VAL A 72 0.89 -0.95 0.42
N ALA A 73 -0.34 -1.20 -0.04
CA ALA A 73 -1.10 -0.24 -0.82
C ALA A 73 -1.72 0.80 0.11
N ASP A 74 -1.76 2.06 -0.33
CA ASP A 74 -2.43 3.09 0.46
C ASP A 74 -3.92 2.83 0.54
N PHE A 75 -4.55 2.46 -0.59
CA PHE A 75 -5.99 2.21 -0.65
C PHE A 75 -6.30 1.04 -1.54
N THR A 76 -7.32 0.26 -1.14
CA THR A 76 -7.95 -0.71 -2.03
C THR A 76 -9.46 -0.55 -1.93
N TYR A 77 -10.14 -0.82 -3.03
CA TYR A 77 -11.60 -0.79 -3.07
C TYR A 77 -12.08 -1.54 -4.30
N TYR A 78 -13.39 -1.74 -4.39
CA TYR A 78 -14.00 -2.37 -5.55
C TYR A 78 -14.81 -1.34 -6.33
N ASP A 79 -14.60 -1.34 -7.64
CA ASP A 79 -15.41 -0.62 -8.61
C ASP A 79 -16.19 -1.71 -9.36
N GLY A 80 -17.45 -1.93 -8.97
CA GLY A 80 -18.16 -3.11 -9.38
C GLY A 80 -17.48 -4.35 -8.82
N GLU A 81 -17.09 -5.28 -9.69
CA GLU A 81 -16.37 -6.50 -9.30
C GLU A 81 -14.85 -6.36 -9.42
N LYS A 82 -14.38 -5.21 -9.88
CA LYS A 82 -12.97 -4.98 -10.13
C LYS A 82 -12.29 -4.44 -8.89
N LEU A 83 -11.22 -5.11 -8.45
CA LEU A 83 -10.37 -4.62 -7.37
C LEU A 83 -9.45 -3.53 -7.91
N ILE A 84 -9.50 -2.37 -7.25
CA ILE A 84 -8.60 -1.25 -7.55
C ILE A 84 -7.61 -1.12 -6.40
N VAL A 85 -6.35 -0.99 -6.75
CA VAL A 85 -5.24 -0.81 -5.79
C VAL A 85 -4.57 0.51 -6.11
N GLU A 86 -4.58 1.44 -5.14
CA GLU A 86 -4.06 2.79 -5.34
C GLU A 86 -2.90 3.10 -4.42
N ASP A 87 -2.02 3.93 -4.94
CA ASP A 87 -0.91 4.46 -4.17
C ASP A 87 -0.81 5.97 -4.42
N ALA A 88 -0.84 6.74 -3.33
CA ALA A 88 -0.77 8.20 -3.41
C ALA A 88 0.70 8.63 -3.26
N LYS A 89 1.49 8.45 -4.31
CA LYS A 89 2.91 8.73 -4.27
C LYS A 89 3.23 10.14 -4.74
N GLY A 90 3.80 10.94 -3.83
CA GLY A 90 4.40 12.22 -4.20
C GLY A 90 5.77 12.01 -4.84
N MET A 91 6.48 10.97 -4.42
CA MET A 91 7.82 10.66 -4.91
C MET A 91 7.95 9.15 -5.16
N ARG A 92 8.48 8.78 -6.33
CA ARG A 92 8.73 7.40 -6.69
C ARG A 92 10.18 7.05 -6.39
N VAL A 93 10.40 6.14 -5.44
CA VAL A 93 11.73 5.62 -5.09
C VAL A 93 11.88 4.19 -5.58
N GLU A 94 13.13 3.73 -5.75
CA GLU A 94 13.41 2.41 -6.32
C GLU A 94 12.70 1.25 -5.61
N PRO A 95 12.69 1.17 -4.27
CA PRO A 95 11.98 0.07 -3.63
C PRO A 95 10.49 0.02 -3.99
N TYR A 96 9.85 1.17 -4.09
CA TYR A 96 8.47 1.25 -4.51
C TYR A 96 8.29 0.81 -5.97
N ILE A 97 9.14 1.30 -6.86
CA ILE A 97 9.07 0.97 -8.28
C ILE A 97 9.20 -0.55 -8.48
N THR A 98 10.14 -1.17 -7.78
CA THR A 98 10.33 -2.63 -7.85
C THR A 98 9.08 -3.36 -7.36
N LYS A 99 8.52 -2.94 -6.25
CA LYS A 99 7.30 -3.58 -5.70
C LYS A 99 6.10 -3.40 -6.62
N ARG A 100 5.96 -2.23 -7.24
CA ARG A 100 4.90 -1.98 -8.22
C ARG A 100 5.02 -2.95 -9.41
N LYS A 101 6.23 -3.14 -9.91
CA LYS A 101 6.50 -4.09 -11.00
C LYS A 101 6.18 -5.52 -10.59
N LEU A 102 6.54 -5.89 -9.37
CA LEU A 102 6.26 -7.22 -8.83
C LEU A 102 4.76 -7.46 -8.65
N MET A 103 4.01 -6.44 -8.25
CA MET A 103 2.55 -6.56 -8.15
C MET A 103 1.94 -6.93 -9.50
N LEU A 104 2.38 -6.29 -10.57
CA LEU A 104 1.88 -6.60 -11.91
C LEU A 104 2.35 -7.98 -12.36
N TYR A 105 3.62 -8.30 -12.17
CA TYR A 105 4.20 -9.56 -12.63
C TYR A 105 3.65 -10.76 -11.89
N LEU A 106 3.62 -10.69 -10.55
CA LEU A 106 3.25 -11.84 -9.71
C LEU A 106 1.74 -11.99 -9.53
N LYS A 107 1.01 -10.90 -9.47
CA LYS A 107 -0.41 -10.90 -9.12
C LYS A 107 -1.32 -10.39 -10.23
N GLY A 108 -0.75 -9.88 -11.31
CA GLY A 108 -1.54 -9.29 -12.38
C GLY A 108 -2.26 -8.01 -11.96
N ILE A 109 -1.82 -7.38 -10.89
CA ILE A 109 -2.44 -6.16 -10.37
C ILE A 109 -1.60 -4.95 -10.75
N ARG A 110 -2.20 -4.04 -11.51
CA ARG A 110 -1.57 -2.77 -11.84
C ARG A 110 -1.90 -1.76 -10.75
N VAL A 111 -0.87 -1.27 -10.06
CA VAL A 111 -1.04 -0.23 -9.05
C VAL A 111 -1.35 1.09 -9.74
N VAL A 112 -2.44 1.74 -9.32
CA VAL A 112 -2.85 3.03 -9.86
C VAL A 112 -2.24 4.12 -8.98
N GLU A 113 -1.45 4.99 -9.58
CA GLU A 113 -0.83 6.12 -8.88
C GLU A 113 -1.74 7.33 -8.98
N VAL A 114 -2.04 7.92 -7.83
CA VAL A 114 -2.97 9.03 -7.75
C VAL A 114 -2.35 10.25 -7.09
#